data_172f8e0c098ee439b7b0827ee711423b
#
_entry.id   172f8e0c098ee439b7b0827ee711423b
#
_cell.length_a   1.000
_cell.length_b   1.000
_cell.length_c   1.000
_cell.angle_alpha   90.00
_cell.angle_beta   90.00
_cell.angle_gamma   90.00
#
_symmetry.space_group_name_H-M   'P 1'
#
loop_
_entity.id
_entity.type
_entity.pdbx_description
1 polymer ?
#
loop_
_entity_poly.entity_id
_entity_poly.type
_entity_poly.pdbx_seq_one_letter_code
_entity_poly.pdbx_strand_id
1 'polypeptide(L)'
;MNIKRTMLHALLLASLAAVPYKVAAQVKSAAKPVAQNPILPGFHADPEIIYSHKTKRYYIYSTTDGTPGWGGWQYYAFSSKDLKTWRNEGVVLDAKSDQISWANGYLWAPAAQEVKVSKGQWKYYLYFSARPNDNGRKQIGVAVADSPTGPFRDLGHALIAKNHPGCRGQLIDVDVFVDPVSGKPYLYWGNSFMAGAEMDPSMTAIKDSTVTVMTPKGGTLQDYAYREAPYVFYRKGLYYFTSVRDNRVFYTI
;
A
#
# COMPACT_ATOMS: atom_id res chain seq x y z
N MET A 1 -0.51 -71.38 79.13
CA MET A 1 -0.01 -70.16 79.80
C MET A 1 0.82 -69.36 78.80
N ASN A 2 0.19 -68.35 78.19
CA ASN A 2 0.67 -67.70 76.98
C ASN A 2 1.29 -66.33 77.32
N ILE A 3 2.53 -66.17 76.94
CA ILE A 3 3.28 -64.90 77.01
C ILE A 3 3.22 -64.29 75.60
N LYS A 4 2.49 -63.17 75.48
CA LYS A 4 2.47 -62.41 74.26
C LYS A 4 3.63 -61.40 74.25
N ARG A 5 4.50 -61.50 73.25
CA ARG A 5 5.58 -60.55 72.96
C ARG A 5 4.97 -59.44 72.15
N THR A 6 5.03 -58.21 72.62
CA THR A 6 4.67 -57.01 71.88
C THR A 6 5.92 -56.44 71.24
N MET A 7 5.99 -56.41 69.92
CA MET A 7 7.05 -55.75 69.15
C MET A 7 6.68 -54.28 68.98
N LEU A 8 7.55 -53.40 69.44
CA LEU A 8 7.47 -51.96 69.24
C LEU A 8 8.18 -51.60 67.91
N HIS A 9 7.42 -51.19 66.92
CA HIS A 9 8.03 -50.68 65.67
C HIS A 9 8.18 -49.17 65.79
N ALA A 10 9.44 -48.69 65.77
CA ALA A 10 9.81 -47.31 65.67
C ALA A 10 9.71 -46.88 64.19
N LEU A 11 8.77 -46.03 63.85
CA LEU A 11 8.70 -45.38 62.55
C LEU A 11 9.67 -44.19 62.56
N LEU A 12 10.72 -44.28 61.72
CA LEU A 12 11.55 -43.14 61.40
C LEU A 12 10.83 -42.33 60.28
N LEU A 13 10.34 -41.16 60.63
CA LEU A 13 9.85 -40.18 59.66
C LEU A 13 11.05 -39.40 59.12
N ALA A 14 11.47 -39.70 57.89
CA ALA A 14 12.43 -38.89 57.15
C ALA A 14 11.66 -37.72 56.48
N SER A 15 11.87 -36.53 57.02
CA SER A 15 11.35 -35.27 56.42
C SER A 15 12.23 -34.91 55.21
N LEU A 16 11.74 -35.18 54.02
CA LEU A 16 12.32 -34.63 52.78
C LEU A 16 11.96 -33.15 52.71
N ALA A 17 12.94 -32.29 52.94
CA ALA A 17 12.84 -30.86 52.66
C ALA A 17 12.85 -30.67 51.14
N ALA A 18 11.68 -30.35 50.56
CA ALA A 18 11.58 -29.98 49.17
C ALA A 18 12.21 -28.58 48.97
N VAL A 19 13.39 -28.55 48.38
CA VAL A 19 14.02 -27.32 47.91
C VAL A 19 13.25 -26.87 46.64
N PRO A 20 12.66 -25.65 46.60
CA PRO A 20 12.03 -25.21 45.40
C PRO A 20 13.09 -24.90 44.34
N TYR A 21 13.18 -25.78 43.35
CA TYR A 21 13.95 -25.50 42.12
C TYR A 21 13.22 -24.39 41.36
N LYS A 22 13.73 -23.15 41.47
CA LYS A 22 13.36 -22.08 40.57
C LYS A 22 13.92 -22.42 39.19
N VAL A 23 13.07 -22.98 38.32
CA VAL A 23 13.34 -23.05 36.89
C VAL A 23 13.26 -21.62 36.39
N ALA A 24 14.40 -20.97 36.27
CA ALA A 24 14.48 -19.71 35.52
C ALA A 24 14.19 -20.05 34.05
N ALA A 25 12.98 -19.79 33.61
CA ALA A 25 12.66 -19.82 32.19
C ALA A 25 13.58 -18.81 31.50
N GLN A 26 14.61 -19.32 30.80
CA GLN A 26 15.39 -18.50 29.88
C GLN A 26 14.42 -18.00 28.79
N VAL A 27 13.96 -16.76 28.95
CA VAL A 27 13.31 -16.04 27.87
C VAL A 27 14.38 -15.89 26.79
N LYS A 28 14.36 -16.77 25.78
CA LYS A 28 15.17 -16.57 24.58
C LYS A 28 14.76 -15.21 24.03
N SER A 29 15.63 -14.23 24.16
CA SER A 29 15.47 -12.95 23.47
C SER A 29 15.27 -13.28 22.00
N ALA A 30 14.07 -13.00 21.48
CA ALA A 30 13.82 -13.17 20.05
C ALA A 30 14.83 -12.29 19.31
N ALA A 31 15.59 -12.89 18.41
CA ALA A 31 16.53 -12.15 17.59
C ALA A 31 15.79 -10.98 16.91
N LYS A 32 16.41 -9.79 16.94
CA LYS A 32 15.81 -8.63 16.27
C LYS A 32 15.63 -8.96 14.79
N PRO A 33 14.45 -8.70 14.20
CA PRO A 33 14.24 -8.97 12.80
C PRO A 33 15.26 -8.20 11.95
N VAL A 34 15.88 -8.90 11.02
CA VAL A 34 16.82 -8.32 10.05
C VAL A 34 16.04 -8.06 8.78
N ALA A 35 16.25 -6.90 8.17
CA ALA A 35 15.66 -6.60 6.86
C ALA A 35 16.17 -7.63 5.83
N GLN A 36 15.26 -8.17 5.04
CA GLN A 36 15.55 -9.12 3.96
C GLN A 36 15.18 -8.49 2.61
N ASN A 37 15.83 -8.96 1.57
CA ASN A 37 15.49 -8.59 0.19
C ASN A 37 15.37 -9.89 -0.63
N PRO A 38 14.22 -10.17 -1.25
CA PRO A 38 13.00 -9.33 -1.29
C PRO A 38 12.30 -9.25 0.06
N ILE A 39 11.67 -8.09 0.32
CA ILE A 39 10.93 -7.85 1.58
C ILE A 39 9.57 -8.56 1.63
N LEU A 40 9.01 -8.88 0.46
CA LEU A 40 7.77 -9.65 0.30
C LEU A 40 8.04 -10.87 -0.58
N PRO A 41 7.48 -12.04 -0.25
CA PRO A 41 7.56 -13.20 -1.11
C PRO A 41 6.57 -13.08 -2.27
N GLY A 42 6.94 -13.58 -3.46
CA GLY A 42 6.10 -13.59 -4.66
C GLY A 42 6.37 -12.41 -5.60
N PHE A 43 5.38 -12.12 -6.45
CA PHE A 43 5.48 -11.11 -7.50
C PHE A 43 4.64 -9.89 -7.13
N HIS A 44 5.30 -8.75 -6.97
CA HIS A 44 4.71 -7.49 -6.54
C HIS A 44 5.30 -6.34 -7.34
N ALA A 45 4.68 -6.01 -8.48
CA ALA A 45 5.10 -4.86 -9.27
C ALA A 45 4.50 -3.56 -8.72
N ASP A 46 5.11 -2.45 -9.13
CA ASP A 46 4.63 -1.08 -8.88
C ASP A 46 4.23 -0.84 -7.42
N PRO A 47 5.08 -1.17 -6.43
CA PRO A 47 4.68 -1.08 -5.04
C PRO A 47 4.58 0.37 -4.57
N GLU A 48 3.45 0.72 -4.00
CA GLU A 48 3.22 1.95 -3.26
C GLU A 48 3.36 1.70 -1.76
N ILE A 49 4.06 2.57 -1.06
CA ILE A 49 4.23 2.49 0.39
C ILE A 49 3.76 3.77 1.08
N ILE A 50 2.88 3.63 2.06
CA ILE A 50 2.44 4.73 2.91
C ILE A 50 2.75 4.45 4.39
N TYR A 51 2.94 5.52 5.16
CA TYR A 51 2.93 5.45 6.62
C TYR A 51 1.58 5.95 7.15
N SER A 52 0.86 5.09 7.86
CA SER A 52 -0.39 5.49 8.50
C SER A 52 -0.13 6.13 9.87
N HIS A 53 -0.47 7.40 9.98
CA HIS A 53 -0.42 8.15 11.24
C HIS A 53 -1.47 7.65 12.24
N LYS A 54 -2.59 7.11 11.75
CA LYS A 54 -3.62 6.51 12.59
C LYS A 54 -3.14 5.23 13.26
N THR A 55 -2.58 4.31 12.48
CA THR A 55 -2.22 2.96 12.97
C THR A 55 -0.76 2.83 13.41
N LYS A 56 0.09 3.83 13.12
CA LYS A 56 1.54 3.84 13.37
C LYS A 56 2.24 2.66 12.70
N ARG A 57 1.84 2.35 11.46
CA ARG A 57 2.38 1.26 10.64
C ARG A 57 2.60 1.72 9.21
N TYR A 58 3.51 1.06 8.53
CA TYR A 58 3.69 1.15 7.09
C TYR A 58 2.75 0.16 6.39
N TYR A 59 2.26 0.53 5.22
CA TYR A 59 1.44 -0.32 4.36
C TYR A 59 1.99 -0.30 2.95
N ILE A 60 2.10 -1.48 2.33
CA ILE A 60 2.42 -1.64 0.91
C ILE A 60 1.18 -2.14 0.20
N TYR A 61 0.90 -1.53 -0.95
CA TYR A 61 -0.04 -1.99 -1.96
C TYR A 61 0.75 -2.20 -3.25
N SER A 62 0.41 -3.21 -4.04
CA SER A 62 1.15 -3.51 -5.25
C SER A 62 0.26 -4.12 -6.32
N THR A 63 0.66 -3.98 -7.57
CA THR A 63 0.10 -4.75 -8.67
C THR A 63 0.31 -6.24 -8.38
N THR A 64 -0.75 -7.05 -8.54
CA THR A 64 -0.67 -8.50 -8.43
C THR A 64 -0.16 -9.07 -9.75
N ASP A 65 1.10 -9.48 -9.77
CA ASP A 65 1.77 -10.05 -10.92
C ASP A 65 1.68 -11.58 -10.99
N GLY A 66 2.27 -12.13 -12.06
CA GLY A 66 2.31 -13.58 -12.29
C GLY A 66 1.06 -14.13 -12.97
N THR A 67 0.15 -13.27 -13.43
CA THR A 67 -1.02 -13.65 -14.22
C THR A 67 -0.77 -13.49 -15.73
N PRO A 68 -1.27 -14.40 -16.59
CA PRO A 68 -1.14 -14.27 -18.03
C PRO A 68 -1.69 -12.95 -18.56
N GLY A 69 -1.02 -12.34 -19.54
CA GLY A 69 -1.46 -11.12 -20.19
C GLY A 69 -1.40 -9.87 -19.32
N TRP A 70 -0.58 -9.87 -18.27
CA TRP A 70 -0.45 -8.74 -17.34
C TRP A 70 -1.75 -8.44 -16.58
N GLY A 71 -2.65 -9.42 -16.51
CA GLY A 71 -3.92 -9.29 -15.82
C GLY A 71 -3.74 -9.35 -14.30
N GLY A 72 -4.43 -8.50 -13.58
CA GLY A 72 -4.57 -8.56 -12.13
C GLY A 72 -5.98 -8.11 -11.75
N TRP A 73 -6.57 -8.74 -10.74
CA TRP A 73 -7.92 -8.42 -10.31
C TRP A 73 -7.98 -7.89 -8.89
N GLN A 74 -6.89 -8.03 -8.14
CA GLN A 74 -6.89 -7.77 -6.70
C GLN A 74 -5.68 -6.96 -6.30
N TYR A 75 -5.88 -6.08 -5.30
CA TYR A 75 -4.78 -5.56 -4.49
C TYR A 75 -4.80 -6.21 -3.12
N TYR A 76 -3.60 -6.51 -2.64
CA TYR A 76 -3.36 -6.91 -1.26
C TYR A 76 -2.74 -5.76 -0.50
N ALA A 77 -2.98 -5.71 0.82
CA ALA A 77 -2.19 -4.87 1.70
C ALA A 77 -1.20 -5.72 2.49
N PHE A 78 0.00 -5.19 2.64
CA PHE A 78 1.00 -5.72 3.55
C PHE A 78 1.36 -4.66 4.56
N SER A 79 1.49 -5.02 5.83
CA SER A 79 1.79 -4.04 6.88
C SER A 79 3.05 -4.38 7.65
N SER A 80 3.77 -3.32 8.10
CA SER A 80 4.94 -3.44 8.95
C SER A 80 4.99 -2.34 10.00
N LYS A 81 5.59 -2.62 11.15
CA LYS A 81 5.94 -1.61 12.17
C LYS A 81 7.39 -1.14 12.06
N ASP A 82 8.24 -1.92 11.42
CA ASP A 82 9.69 -1.78 11.47
C ASP A 82 10.38 -1.82 10.10
N LEU A 83 9.59 -1.93 9.00
CA LEU A 83 10.06 -2.10 7.61
C LEU A 83 10.90 -3.38 7.38
N LYS A 84 10.90 -4.32 8.34
CA LYS A 84 11.66 -5.55 8.29
C LYS A 84 10.76 -6.78 8.30
N THR A 85 9.74 -6.73 9.16
CA THR A 85 8.75 -7.81 9.30
C THR A 85 7.45 -7.35 8.68
N TRP A 86 7.00 -8.05 7.65
CA TRP A 86 5.78 -7.74 6.92
C TRP A 86 4.72 -8.80 7.17
N ARG A 87 3.49 -8.34 7.34
CA ARG A 87 2.30 -9.18 7.48
C ARG A 87 1.41 -8.96 6.27
N ASN A 88 0.96 -10.04 5.65
CA ASN A 88 -0.11 -10.00 4.66
C ASN A 88 -1.45 -9.77 5.37
N GLU A 89 -2.11 -8.68 5.04
CA GLU A 89 -3.42 -8.28 5.60
C GLU A 89 -4.59 -8.79 4.74
N GLY A 90 -4.31 -9.42 3.62
CA GLY A 90 -5.32 -9.95 2.69
C GLY A 90 -5.69 -9.00 1.57
N VAL A 91 -6.74 -9.38 0.84
CA VAL A 91 -7.30 -8.60 -0.28
C VAL A 91 -8.02 -7.38 0.25
N VAL A 92 -7.70 -6.22 -0.31
CA VAL A 92 -8.31 -4.94 0.07
C VAL A 92 -9.22 -4.36 -1.01
N LEU A 93 -8.97 -4.71 -2.27
CA LEU A 93 -9.79 -4.33 -3.41
C LEU A 93 -9.81 -5.47 -4.42
N ASP A 94 -10.99 -5.85 -4.91
CA ASP A 94 -11.20 -6.94 -5.88
C ASP A 94 -12.14 -6.49 -7.00
N ALA A 95 -11.63 -6.46 -8.23
CA ALA A 95 -12.42 -6.10 -9.41
C ALA A 95 -13.44 -7.17 -9.84
N LYS A 96 -13.40 -8.36 -9.25
CA LYS A 96 -14.40 -9.43 -9.46
C LYS A 96 -15.52 -9.41 -8.42
N SER A 97 -15.48 -8.48 -7.47
CA SER A 97 -16.49 -8.28 -6.44
C SER A 97 -17.36 -7.05 -6.76
N ASP A 98 -18.25 -6.69 -5.84
CA ASP A 98 -19.04 -5.46 -5.88
C ASP A 98 -18.27 -4.20 -5.50
N GLN A 99 -16.97 -4.32 -5.25
CA GLN A 99 -16.11 -3.19 -4.86
C GLN A 99 -15.81 -2.25 -6.03
N ILE A 100 -15.81 -2.76 -7.27
CA ILE A 100 -15.61 -1.97 -8.48
C ILE A 100 -16.72 -2.34 -9.49
N SER A 101 -17.51 -1.35 -9.91
CA SER A 101 -18.65 -1.60 -10.79
C SER A 101 -18.39 -1.35 -12.27
N TRP A 102 -17.40 -0.52 -12.61
CA TRP A 102 -17.14 -0.04 -13.98
C TRP A 102 -15.98 -0.73 -14.68
N ALA A 103 -15.17 -1.51 -13.95
CA ALA A 103 -13.98 -2.15 -14.48
C ALA A 103 -13.99 -3.66 -14.22
N ASN A 104 -13.33 -4.42 -15.09
CA ASN A 104 -13.32 -5.88 -15.09
C ASN A 104 -11.93 -6.48 -14.80
N GLY A 105 -10.99 -5.68 -14.28
CA GLY A 105 -9.65 -6.13 -13.92
C GLY A 105 -8.53 -5.27 -14.47
N TYR A 106 -7.34 -5.85 -14.58
CA TYR A 106 -6.10 -5.13 -14.91
C TYR A 106 -5.86 -3.97 -13.95
N LEU A 107 -5.98 -4.27 -12.65
CA LEU A 107 -5.65 -3.33 -11.59
C LEU A 107 -4.13 -3.18 -11.53
N TRP A 108 -3.62 -2.02 -11.96
CA TRP A 108 -2.19 -1.74 -12.05
C TRP A 108 -1.79 -0.50 -11.28
N ALA A 109 -0.52 -0.49 -10.87
CA ALA A 109 0.18 0.65 -10.33
C ALA A 109 -0.69 1.48 -9.35
N PRO A 110 -0.97 0.94 -8.16
CA PRO A 110 -1.75 1.65 -7.16
C PRO A 110 -0.97 2.84 -6.60
N ALA A 111 -1.67 3.92 -6.27
CA ALA A 111 -1.17 4.98 -5.40
C ALA A 111 -2.11 5.12 -4.20
N ALA A 112 -1.58 5.42 -3.03
CA ALA A 112 -2.38 5.45 -1.81
C ALA A 112 -2.13 6.71 -0.98
N GLN A 113 -3.18 7.22 -0.34
CA GLN A 113 -3.08 8.37 0.55
C GLN A 113 -3.95 8.20 1.79
N GLU A 114 -3.36 8.45 2.95
CA GLU A 114 -4.10 8.63 4.21
C GLU A 114 -4.44 10.09 4.41
N VAL A 115 -5.70 10.41 4.70
CA VAL A 115 -6.15 11.77 4.99
C VAL A 115 -6.91 11.81 6.32
N LYS A 116 -6.52 12.75 7.16
CA LYS A 116 -7.27 13.05 8.38
C LYS A 116 -8.44 13.99 8.05
N VAL A 117 -9.65 13.45 8.05
CA VAL A 117 -10.85 14.22 7.67
C VAL A 117 -11.45 15.00 8.84
N SER A 118 -11.26 14.54 10.08
CA SER A 118 -11.65 15.27 11.29
C SER A 118 -10.90 14.72 12.51
N LYS A 119 -11.22 15.21 13.72
CA LYS A 119 -10.62 14.71 14.96
C LYS A 119 -10.93 13.21 15.13
N GLY A 120 -9.89 12.38 15.07
CA GLY A 120 -9.99 10.92 15.23
C GLY A 120 -10.50 10.17 14.01
N GLN A 121 -10.93 10.86 12.95
CA GLN A 121 -11.45 10.24 11.73
C GLN A 121 -10.43 10.35 10.58
N TRP A 122 -10.22 9.24 9.93
CA TRP A 122 -9.28 9.10 8.84
C TRP A 122 -9.95 8.37 7.70
N LYS A 123 -9.55 8.72 6.47
CA LYS A 123 -9.92 8.02 5.24
C LYS A 123 -8.66 7.60 4.52
N TYR A 124 -8.77 6.51 3.80
CA TYR A 124 -7.72 5.95 2.96
C TYR A 124 -8.24 5.94 1.53
N TYR A 125 -7.46 6.50 0.64
CA TYR A 125 -7.76 6.59 -0.78
C TYR A 125 -6.78 5.72 -1.53
N LEU A 126 -7.27 4.84 -2.39
CA LEU A 126 -6.49 3.96 -3.23
C LEU A 126 -6.83 4.28 -4.69
N TYR A 127 -5.90 4.91 -5.38
CA TYR A 127 -6.02 5.23 -6.79
C TYR A 127 -5.44 4.06 -7.59
N PHE A 128 -6.02 3.79 -8.75
CA PHE A 128 -5.64 2.64 -9.54
C PHE A 128 -5.95 2.83 -11.02
N SER A 129 -5.20 2.13 -11.86
CA SER A 129 -5.51 1.96 -13.27
C SER A 129 -6.31 0.68 -13.45
N ALA A 130 -7.37 0.72 -14.25
CA ALA A 130 -8.18 -0.45 -14.51
C ALA A 130 -8.71 -0.48 -15.95
N ARG A 131 -8.99 -1.70 -16.45
CA ARG A 131 -9.65 -1.89 -17.74
C ARG A 131 -11.16 -1.80 -17.53
N PRO A 132 -11.84 -0.87 -18.23
CA PRO A 132 -13.30 -0.74 -18.12
C PRO A 132 -14.03 -1.96 -18.67
N ASN A 133 -15.30 -2.11 -18.29
CA ASN A 133 -16.14 -3.25 -18.71
C ASN A 133 -16.33 -3.36 -20.24
N ASP A 134 -16.18 -2.27 -20.98
CA ASP A 134 -16.22 -2.25 -22.44
C ASP A 134 -14.89 -2.67 -23.11
N ASN A 135 -13.92 -3.15 -22.33
CA ASN A 135 -12.58 -3.55 -22.77
C ASN A 135 -11.78 -2.45 -23.49
N GLY A 136 -12.17 -1.19 -23.31
CA GLY A 136 -11.49 -0.03 -23.88
C GLY A 136 -10.13 0.26 -23.24
N ARG A 137 -9.59 1.44 -23.54
CA ARG A 137 -8.36 1.95 -22.89
C ARG A 137 -8.55 2.01 -21.37
N LYS A 138 -7.48 1.74 -20.64
CA LYS A 138 -7.48 1.89 -19.19
C LYS A 138 -7.94 3.28 -18.77
N GLN A 139 -8.52 3.33 -17.60
CA GLN A 139 -9.02 4.52 -16.93
C GLN A 139 -8.51 4.51 -15.50
N ILE A 140 -8.50 5.67 -14.87
CA ILE A 140 -8.07 5.80 -13.48
C ILE A 140 -9.29 5.85 -12.60
N GLY A 141 -9.30 5.01 -11.57
CA GLY A 141 -10.30 4.99 -10.52
C GLY A 141 -9.74 5.44 -9.18
N VAL A 142 -10.63 5.65 -8.23
CA VAL A 142 -10.32 5.81 -6.82
C VAL A 142 -11.31 5.02 -5.98
N ALA A 143 -10.79 4.31 -5.00
CA ALA A 143 -11.58 3.60 -3.99
C ALA A 143 -11.24 4.15 -2.60
N VAL A 144 -12.24 4.15 -1.71
CA VAL A 144 -12.16 4.78 -0.39
C VAL A 144 -12.44 3.75 0.70
N ALA A 145 -11.70 3.84 1.81
CA ALA A 145 -11.90 3.00 2.99
C ALA A 145 -11.71 3.79 4.30
N ASP A 146 -12.21 3.24 5.40
CA ASP A 146 -11.98 3.74 6.77
C ASP A 146 -10.75 3.10 7.44
N SER A 147 -10.15 2.12 6.77
CA SER A 147 -8.98 1.39 7.22
C SER A 147 -7.96 1.23 6.09
N PRO A 148 -6.65 1.24 6.39
CA PRO A 148 -5.63 0.95 5.38
C PRO A 148 -5.68 -0.50 4.87
N THR A 149 -6.39 -1.37 5.56
CA THR A 149 -6.63 -2.77 5.16
C THR A 149 -8.00 -2.96 4.49
N GLY A 150 -8.66 -1.88 4.10
CA GLY A 150 -9.96 -1.91 3.45
C GLY A 150 -11.12 -2.35 4.37
N PRO A 151 -12.21 -2.92 3.79
CA PRO A 151 -12.42 -3.03 2.35
C PRO A 151 -12.53 -1.66 1.67
N PHE A 152 -11.86 -1.50 0.55
CA PHE A 152 -12.02 -0.32 -0.28
C PHE A 152 -13.25 -0.47 -1.17
N ARG A 153 -13.94 0.65 -1.46
CA ARG A 153 -15.04 0.71 -2.43
C ARG A 153 -14.82 1.88 -3.36
N ASP A 154 -14.97 1.63 -4.64
CA ASP A 154 -14.84 2.66 -5.66
C ASP A 154 -16.03 3.62 -5.68
N LEU A 155 -15.95 4.67 -6.50
CA LEU A 155 -17.02 5.68 -6.64
C LEU A 155 -18.16 5.23 -7.56
N GLY A 156 -18.10 4.04 -8.15
CA GLY A 156 -19.04 3.59 -9.16
C GLY A 156 -18.74 4.08 -10.58
N HIS A 157 -17.66 4.85 -10.75
CA HIS A 157 -17.21 5.36 -12.05
C HIS A 157 -15.71 5.67 -12.01
N ALA A 158 -15.09 5.78 -13.19
CA ALA A 158 -13.71 6.23 -13.29
C ALA A 158 -13.57 7.68 -12.82
N LEU A 159 -12.53 7.95 -12.03
CA LEU A 159 -12.11 9.31 -11.66
C LEU A 159 -11.63 10.09 -12.89
N ILE A 160 -10.85 9.44 -13.76
CA ILE A 160 -10.41 9.98 -15.04
C ILE A 160 -10.81 8.99 -16.13
N ALA A 161 -11.83 9.36 -16.89
CA ALA A 161 -12.36 8.55 -17.96
C ALA A 161 -11.54 8.70 -19.26
N LYS A 162 -11.61 7.69 -20.12
CA LYS A 162 -10.86 7.61 -21.39
C LYS A 162 -11.12 8.77 -22.37
N ASN A 163 -12.22 9.48 -22.22
CA ASN A 163 -12.61 10.62 -23.05
C ASN A 163 -12.31 11.99 -22.41
N HIS A 164 -11.62 12.01 -21.30
CA HIS A 164 -11.24 13.28 -20.65
C HIS A 164 -10.36 14.11 -21.59
N PRO A 165 -10.64 15.43 -21.80
CA PRO A 165 -9.97 16.25 -22.81
C PRO A 165 -8.45 16.34 -22.67
N GLY A 166 -7.93 16.27 -21.43
CA GLY A 166 -6.49 16.28 -21.14
C GLY A 166 -5.80 14.94 -21.32
N CYS A 167 -6.52 13.89 -21.77
CA CYS A 167 -5.99 12.53 -21.75
C CYS A 167 -5.68 12.00 -23.15
N ARG A 168 -4.47 11.47 -23.29
CA ARG A 168 -3.98 10.79 -24.49
C ARG A 168 -3.43 9.42 -24.08
N GLY A 169 -3.30 8.50 -25.02
CA GLY A 169 -2.69 7.20 -24.72
C GLY A 169 -3.41 6.38 -23.65
N GLN A 170 -2.66 5.62 -22.86
CA GLN A 170 -3.14 4.84 -21.72
C GLN A 170 -3.18 5.69 -20.46
N LEU A 171 -4.29 5.59 -19.72
CA LEU A 171 -4.42 6.22 -18.41
C LEU A 171 -3.97 5.22 -17.34
N ILE A 172 -2.68 5.20 -17.10
CA ILE A 172 -2.05 4.31 -16.12
C ILE A 172 -1.07 5.07 -15.24
N ASP A 173 -0.56 4.39 -14.24
CA ASP A 173 0.51 4.85 -13.36
C ASP A 173 0.14 6.16 -12.67
N VAL A 174 -0.93 6.09 -11.92
CA VAL A 174 -1.40 7.24 -11.14
C VAL A 174 -0.49 7.45 -9.92
N ASP A 175 -0.17 8.70 -9.63
CA ASP A 175 0.46 9.12 -8.38
C ASP A 175 -0.36 10.22 -7.71
N VAL A 176 -0.50 10.14 -6.40
CA VAL A 176 -1.20 11.14 -5.58
C VAL A 176 -0.22 11.80 -4.62
N PHE A 177 -0.12 13.10 -4.69
CA PHE A 177 0.77 13.90 -3.87
C PHE A 177 0.01 14.99 -3.11
N VAL A 178 0.08 14.96 -1.78
CA VAL A 178 -0.40 16.08 -0.96
C VAL A 178 0.79 16.97 -0.62
N ASP A 179 0.80 18.16 -1.18
CA ASP A 179 1.90 19.11 -0.99
C ASP A 179 2.00 19.53 0.48
N PRO A 180 3.10 19.25 1.16
CA PRO A 180 3.25 19.59 2.57
C PRO A 180 3.38 21.09 2.84
N VAL A 181 3.61 21.91 1.82
CA VAL A 181 3.74 23.36 1.94
C VAL A 181 2.39 24.04 1.82
N SER A 182 1.61 23.70 0.80
CA SER A 182 0.29 24.31 0.54
C SER A 182 -0.88 23.52 1.11
N GLY A 183 -0.67 22.23 1.44
CA GLY A 183 -1.72 21.30 1.83
C GLY A 183 -2.63 20.86 0.69
N LYS A 184 -2.35 21.28 -0.54
CA LYS A 184 -3.17 20.94 -1.71
C LYS A 184 -2.84 19.55 -2.23
N PRO A 185 -3.85 18.75 -2.58
CA PRO A 185 -3.65 17.46 -3.23
C PRO A 185 -3.52 17.62 -4.75
N TYR A 186 -2.64 16.83 -5.33
CA TYR A 186 -2.40 16.74 -6.78
C TYR A 186 -2.43 15.29 -7.22
N LEU A 187 -2.85 15.07 -8.46
CA LEU A 187 -2.83 13.78 -9.11
C LEU A 187 -2.01 13.86 -10.39
N TYR A 188 -1.15 12.85 -10.63
CA TYR A 188 -0.32 12.73 -11.83
C TYR A 188 -0.57 11.38 -12.47
N TRP A 189 -0.53 11.29 -13.81
CA TRP A 189 -0.78 10.04 -14.53
C TRP A 189 -0.27 10.08 -15.96
N GLY A 190 -0.18 8.92 -16.59
CA GLY A 190 -0.02 8.79 -18.04
C GLY A 190 1.04 7.80 -18.50
N ASN A 191 0.88 7.33 -19.73
CA ASN A 191 1.85 6.53 -20.45
C ASN A 191 2.08 7.15 -21.83
N SER A 192 3.34 7.40 -22.19
CA SER A 192 3.77 8.16 -23.36
C SER A 192 3.27 9.61 -23.41
N PHE A 193 2.67 10.06 -22.36
CA PHE A 193 2.35 11.46 -22.03
C PHE A 193 2.25 11.55 -20.51
N MET A 194 2.41 12.72 -19.97
CA MET A 194 2.22 12.98 -18.55
C MET A 194 1.21 14.09 -18.37
N ALA A 195 0.21 13.84 -17.57
CA ALA A 195 -0.74 14.86 -17.13
C ALA A 195 -0.73 14.99 -15.61
N GLY A 196 -1.13 16.16 -15.13
CA GLY A 196 -1.33 16.43 -13.72
C GLY A 196 -2.46 17.41 -13.51
N ALA A 197 -3.08 17.35 -12.34
CA ALA A 197 -4.16 18.25 -11.94
C ALA A 197 -4.16 18.47 -10.43
N GLU A 198 -4.62 19.64 -9.98
CA GLU A 198 -5.02 19.85 -8.59
C GLU A 198 -6.29 19.04 -8.33
N MET A 199 -6.33 18.34 -7.22
CA MET A 199 -7.52 17.62 -6.79
C MET A 199 -8.43 18.51 -5.94
N ASP A 200 -9.70 18.14 -5.90
CA ASP A 200 -10.61 18.64 -4.88
C ASP A 200 -10.18 18.12 -3.50
N PRO A 201 -10.37 18.88 -2.42
CA PRO A 201 -10.07 18.43 -1.06
C PRO A 201 -10.80 17.14 -0.63
N SER A 202 -11.86 16.74 -1.31
CA SER A 202 -12.52 15.44 -1.12
C SER A 202 -11.65 14.25 -1.50
N MET A 203 -10.59 14.46 -2.26
CA MET A 203 -9.70 13.42 -2.80
C MET A 203 -10.38 12.49 -3.81
N THR A 204 -11.59 12.80 -4.26
CA THR A 204 -12.41 11.97 -5.14
C THR A 204 -12.81 12.66 -6.45
N ALA A 205 -12.24 13.83 -6.70
CA ALA A 205 -12.40 14.59 -7.94
C ALA A 205 -11.12 15.35 -8.26
N ILE A 206 -10.88 15.60 -9.55
CA ILE A 206 -9.85 16.56 -9.99
C ILE A 206 -10.53 17.88 -10.36
N LYS A 207 -9.78 18.96 -10.32
CA LYS A 207 -10.22 20.26 -10.84
C LYS A 207 -9.90 20.33 -12.33
N ASP A 208 -10.86 20.06 -13.18
CA ASP A 208 -10.68 19.97 -14.65
C ASP A 208 -9.97 21.18 -15.26
N SER A 209 -10.21 22.38 -14.72
CA SER A 209 -9.55 23.61 -15.17
C SER A 209 -8.05 23.66 -14.92
N THR A 210 -7.53 22.76 -14.08
CA THR A 210 -6.11 22.68 -13.74
C THR A 210 -5.39 21.56 -14.47
N VAL A 211 -6.11 20.74 -15.24
CA VAL A 211 -5.50 19.64 -16.01
C VAL A 211 -4.50 20.18 -17.00
N THR A 212 -3.26 19.74 -16.86
CA THR A 212 -2.15 20.16 -17.70
C THR A 212 -1.40 18.93 -18.20
N VAL A 213 -1.19 18.85 -19.50
CA VAL A 213 -0.21 17.92 -20.08
C VAL A 213 1.14 18.56 -19.94
N MET A 214 1.98 17.97 -19.11
CA MET A 214 3.29 18.53 -18.78
C MET A 214 4.33 18.10 -19.80
N THR A 215 5.16 19.05 -20.23
CA THR A 215 6.36 18.78 -21.01
C THR A 215 7.57 19.26 -20.21
N PRO A 216 8.71 18.55 -20.27
CA PRO A 216 9.94 19.04 -19.69
C PRO A 216 10.33 20.40 -20.27
N LYS A 217 10.99 21.21 -19.47
CA LYS A 217 11.40 22.56 -19.87
C LYS A 217 12.29 22.50 -21.13
N GLY A 218 11.91 23.25 -22.16
CA GLY A 218 12.68 23.40 -23.39
C GLY A 218 12.49 22.26 -24.40
N GLY A 219 11.49 21.37 -24.22
CA GLY A 219 11.26 20.29 -25.16
C GLY A 219 9.82 19.75 -25.14
N THR A 220 9.62 18.67 -25.87
CA THR A 220 8.38 17.90 -25.89
C THR A 220 8.54 16.63 -25.05
N LEU A 221 7.42 15.93 -24.78
CA LEU A 221 7.47 14.62 -24.13
C LEU A 221 8.23 13.59 -24.96
N GLN A 222 8.17 13.70 -26.29
CA GLN A 222 8.92 12.84 -27.20
C GLN A 222 10.42 13.06 -27.09
N ASP A 223 10.87 14.31 -27.02
CA ASP A 223 12.30 14.63 -26.91
C ASP A 223 12.90 14.12 -25.61
N TYR A 224 12.15 14.15 -24.55
CA TYR A 224 12.57 13.67 -23.23
C TYR A 224 12.21 12.20 -22.98
N ALA A 225 11.54 11.57 -23.96
CA ALA A 225 11.19 10.16 -23.91
C ALA A 225 10.52 9.71 -22.59
N TYR A 226 9.65 10.58 -22.03
CA TYR A 226 8.82 10.17 -20.89
C TYR A 226 8.03 8.91 -21.26
N ARG A 227 8.15 7.87 -20.44
CA ARG A 227 7.44 6.63 -20.66
C ARG A 227 6.22 6.52 -19.75
N GLU A 228 6.43 6.46 -18.45
CA GLU A 228 5.40 6.16 -17.45
C GLU A 228 5.91 6.41 -16.02
N ALA A 229 5.11 6.02 -15.02
CA ALA A 229 5.44 6.02 -13.60
C ALA A 229 5.84 7.40 -13.04
N PRO A 230 4.96 8.42 -13.12
CA PRO A 230 5.19 9.66 -12.39
C PRO A 230 5.17 9.39 -10.89
N TYR A 231 6.10 9.99 -10.16
CA TYR A 231 6.09 9.97 -8.70
C TYR A 231 6.68 11.27 -8.17
N VAL A 232 5.95 11.93 -7.27
CA VAL A 232 6.32 13.24 -6.73
C VAL A 232 6.54 13.16 -5.24
N PHE A 233 7.64 13.75 -4.77
CA PHE A 233 7.87 13.90 -3.35
C PHE A 233 8.58 15.22 -3.03
N TYR A 234 8.37 15.70 -1.80
CA TYR A 234 9.04 16.89 -1.29
C TYR A 234 10.10 16.52 -0.26
N ARG A 235 11.31 17.05 -0.43
CA ARG A 235 12.41 16.82 0.50
C ARG A 235 13.34 18.02 0.57
N LYS A 236 13.66 18.47 1.77
CA LYS A 236 14.65 19.56 2.03
C LYS A 236 14.37 20.84 1.25
N GLY A 237 13.11 21.25 1.12
CA GLY A 237 12.75 22.48 0.41
C GLY A 237 12.60 22.34 -1.10
N LEU A 238 12.80 21.14 -1.66
CA LEU A 238 12.75 20.87 -3.10
C LEU A 238 11.67 19.85 -3.42
N TYR A 239 11.06 20.00 -4.57
CA TYR A 239 10.17 19.03 -5.17
C TYR A 239 10.95 18.15 -6.13
N TYR A 240 10.78 16.85 -5.97
CA TYR A 240 11.39 15.86 -6.85
C TYR A 240 10.29 15.19 -7.66
N PHE A 241 10.49 15.15 -8.95
CA PHE A 241 9.65 14.41 -9.87
C PHE A 241 10.45 13.26 -10.46
N THR A 242 9.98 12.02 -10.30
CA THR A 242 10.60 10.84 -10.89
C THR A 242 9.70 10.22 -11.94
N SER A 243 10.27 9.58 -12.92
CA SER A 243 9.55 8.88 -13.98
C SER A 243 10.42 7.83 -14.64
N VAL A 244 9.83 6.93 -15.42
CA VAL A 244 10.54 5.97 -16.26
C VAL A 244 10.73 6.53 -17.66
N ARG A 245 11.96 6.36 -18.18
CA ARG A 245 12.35 6.62 -19.55
C ARG A 245 13.30 5.50 -20.01
N ASP A 246 13.11 4.96 -21.19
CA ASP A 246 14.00 3.93 -21.78
C ASP A 246 14.38 2.81 -20.78
N ASN A 247 13.40 2.35 -19.98
CA ASN A 247 13.56 1.38 -18.89
C ASN A 247 14.54 1.83 -17.77
N ARG A 248 14.72 3.14 -17.60
CA ARG A 248 15.52 3.74 -16.52
C ARG A 248 14.66 4.75 -15.75
N VAL A 249 14.95 4.87 -14.47
CA VAL A 249 14.30 5.90 -13.62
C VAL A 249 15.07 7.21 -13.76
N PHE A 250 14.35 8.30 -14.03
CA PHE A 250 14.87 9.65 -14.09
C PHE A 250 14.21 10.50 -13.01
N TYR A 251 14.88 11.56 -12.59
CA TYR A 251 14.31 12.54 -11.67
C TYR A 251 14.60 13.96 -12.19
N THR A 252 13.69 14.86 -11.86
CA THR A 252 13.81 16.30 -12.06
C THR A 252 13.55 16.99 -10.73
N ILE A 253 14.29 18.09 -10.48
CA ILE A 253 14.17 18.91 -9.25
C ILE A 253 13.55 20.23 -9.61
#